data_b6b3b01a2a602f4e1d7708cca1e9de26
#
_entry.id   b6b3b01a2a602f4e1d7708cca1e9de26
#
_cell.length_a   1.000
_cell.length_b   1.000
_cell.length_c   1.000
_cell.angle_alpha   90.00
_cell.angle_beta   90.00
_cell.angle_gamma   90.00
#
_symmetry.space_group_name_H-M   'P 1'
#
loop_
_entity.id
_entity.type
_entity.pdbx_description
1 polymer ?
#
loop_
_entity_poly.entity_id
_entity_poly.type
_entity_poly.pdbx_seq_one_letter_code
_entity_poly.pdbx_strand_id
1 'polypeptide(L)'
;MRNKILATFILLASAATLAYGVQTETEWVNFTSPKALFTLLAPHELKLEVDPQSTNETPTHSRFNDFEGSYGFVIEYFEDVTISDPEKYLDATRDGIVKAIKGTLVGENKLSLDGHHGREITMSITTENGAVVFSRTRFYVAGTSMFSLSYVWRKDMDTAQAAKIGEKFFSSLKIKPEEL
;
A
#
# COMPACT_ATOMS: atom_id res chain seq x y z
N MET A 1 11.70 -24.03 -12.77
CA MET A 1 12.32 -22.70 -12.66
C MET A 1 11.67 -21.98 -11.52
N ARG A 2 12.43 -21.65 -10.45
CA ARG A 2 11.86 -21.04 -9.21
C ARG A 2 11.70 -19.54 -9.45
N ASN A 3 10.46 -19.09 -9.61
CA ASN A 3 10.14 -17.66 -9.68
C ASN A 3 10.52 -17.03 -8.33
N LYS A 4 11.64 -16.31 -8.32
CA LYS A 4 11.99 -15.46 -7.19
C LYS A 4 11.28 -14.12 -7.39
N ILE A 5 10.04 -14.03 -6.90
CA ILE A 5 9.38 -12.73 -6.73
C ILE A 5 10.04 -12.11 -5.50
N LEU A 6 11.08 -11.32 -5.72
CA LEU A 6 11.71 -10.51 -4.69
C LEU A 6 11.02 -9.15 -4.74
N ALA A 7 9.87 -9.04 -4.05
CA ALA A 7 9.26 -7.74 -3.81
C ALA A 7 10.19 -6.93 -2.90
N THR A 8 10.92 -5.99 -3.46
CA THR A 8 11.79 -5.08 -2.71
C THR A 8 10.92 -3.97 -2.12
N PHE A 9 10.33 -4.22 -0.94
CA PHE A 9 9.70 -3.17 -0.15
C PHE A 9 10.79 -2.36 0.56
N ILE A 10 11.20 -1.25 -0.02
CA ILE A 10 12.10 -0.32 0.64
C ILE A 10 11.24 0.73 1.35
N LEU A 11 11.04 0.53 2.64
CA LEU A 11 10.49 1.57 3.52
C LEU A 11 11.63 2.51 3.89
N LEU A 12 11.84 3.56 3.10
CA LEU A 12 12.74 4.66 3.48
C LEU A 12 12.09 5.46 4.61
N ALA A 13 12.52 5.19 5.84
CA ALA A 13 12.21 6.03 6.99
C ALA A 13 13.02 7.33 6.90
N SER A 14 12.52 8.30 6.14
CA SER A 14 13.04 9.67 6.21
C SER A 14 12.66 10.25 7.56
N ALA A 15 13.64 10.59 8.39
CA ALA A 15 13.46 11.31 9.64
C ALA A 15 12.98 12.74 9.32
N ALA A 16 11.67 12.96 9.28
CA ALA A 16 11.11 14.31 9.17
C ALA A 16 11.15 14.98 10.54
N THR A 17 11.82 16.12 10.61
CA THR A 17 11.84 17.04 11.74
C THR A 17 10.43 17.56 12.03
N LEU A 18 9.99 17.38 13.29
CA LEU A 18 8.67 17.80 13.78
C LEU A 18 8.52 19.32 13.74
N ALA A 19 7.75 19.83 12.81
CA ALA A 19 7.14 21.16 12.92
C ALA A 19 5.71 20.96 13.47
N TYR A 20 5.41 21.51 14.64
CA TYR A 20 4.05 21.63 15.16
C TYR A 20 3.28 22.64 14.28
N GLY A 21 2.64 22.15 13.23
CA GLY A 21 1.76 22.93 12.37
C GLY A 21 0.31 22.72 12.76
N VAL A 22 -0.45 23.81 12.74
CA VAL A 22 -1.92 23.80 12.79
C VAL A 22 -2.40 22.84 11.71
N GLN A 23 -3.14 21.81 12.11
CA GLN A 23 -3.69 20.81 11.19
C GLN A 23 -4.75 21.50 10.31
N THR A 24 -4.34 21.98 9.13
CA THR A 24 -5.28 22.35 8.07
C THR A 24 -5.99 21.09 7.63
N GLU A 25 -7.30 21.17 7.44
CA GLU A 25 -8.10 20.05 6.95
C GLU A 25 -7.51 19.61 5.61
N THR A 26 -6.94 18.41 5.57
CA THR A 26 -6.27 17.87 4.39
C THR A 26 -7.26 17.78 3.22
N GLU A 27 -6.98 18.48 2.14
CA GLU A 27 -7.79 18.44 0.92
C GLU A 27 -7.55 17.11 0.18
N TRP A 28 -8.57 16.25 0.17
CA TRP A 28 -8.49 14.95 -0.50
C TRP A 28 -8.71 15.12 -2.01
N VAL A 29 -7.77 14.62 -2.79
CA VAL A 29 -7.76 14.68 -4.25
C VAL A 29 -8.03 13.32 -4.87
N ASN A 30 -8.59 13.28 -6.07
CA ASN A 30 -8.75 12.05 -6.81
C ASN A 30 -7.40 11.57 -7.37
N PHE A 31 -7.02 10.37 -7.01
CA PHE A 31 -5.93 9.64 -7.63
C PHE A 31 -6.49 8.65 -8.65
N THR A 32 -5.86 8.59 -9.82
CA THR A 32 -6.15 7.59 -10.86
C THR A 32 -4.87 6.83 -11.15
N SER A 33 -4.93 5.50 -11.07
CA SER A 33 -3.79 4.64 -11.37
C SER A 33 -3.35 4.75 -12.84
N PRO A 34 -2.10 4.39 -13.17
CA PRO A 34 -1.72 4.15 -14.56
C PRO A 34 -2.74 3.22 -15.23
N LYS A 35 -3.04 3.47 -16.53
CA LYS A 35 -4.07 2.75 -17.30
C LYS A 35 -5.49 2.80 -16.72
N ALA A 36 -5.73 3.69 -15.73
CA ALA A 36 -7.04 3.91 -15.12
C ALA A 36 -7.73 2.63 -14.58
N LEU A 37 -6.97 1.67 -14.06
CA LEU A 37 -7.51 0.41 -13.52
C LEU A 37 -8.26 0.59 -12.21
N PHE A 38 -7.85 1.58 -11.43
CA PHE A 38 -8.57 1.97 -10.21
C PHE A 38 -8.46 3.47 -9.94
N THR A 39 -9.37 3.97 -9.13
CA THR A 39 -9.36 5.33 -8.60
C THR A 39 -9.56 5.29 -7.09
N LEU A 40 -9.05 6.29 -6.39
CA LEU A 40 -9.27 6.48 -4.97
C LEU A 40 -9.07 7.96 -4.56
N LEU A 41 -9.41 8.29 -3.34
CA LEU A 41 -9.07 9.58 -2.74
C LEU A 41 -7.73 9.48 -2.00
N ALA A 42 -6.83 10.41 -2.27
CA ALA A 42 -5.59 10.60 -1.55
C ALA A 42 -5.57 11.97 -0.85
N PRO A 43 -4.87 12.12 0.29
CA PRO A 43 -4.88 13.39 1.04
C PRO A 43 -4.18 14.52 0.28
N HIS A 44 -3.28 14.21 -0.62
CA HIS A 44 -2.58 15.13 -1.50
C HIS A 44 -2.27 14.46 -2.83
N GLU A 45 -1.69 15.20 -3.76
CA GLU A 45 -1.13 14.63 -4.98
C GLU A 45 0.02 13.70 -4.64
N LEU A 46 -0.16 12.40 -4.94
CA LEU A 46 0.84 11.38 -4.67
C LEU A 46 2.00 11.49 -5.65
N LYS A 47 3.21 11.42 -5.14
CA LYS A 47 4.42 11.48 -5.96
C LYS A 47 4.77 10.10 -6.50
N LEU A 48 5.00 10.01 -7.80
CA LEU A 48 5.52 8.82 -8.44
C LEU A 48 7.00 8.64 -8.07
N GLU A 49 7.31 7.50 -7.46
CA GLU A 49 8.68 6.99 -7.37
C GLU A 49 8.90 5.97 -8.48
N VAL A 50 9.81 6.27 -9.38
CA VAL A 50 10.22 5.30 -10.41
C VAL A 50 11.24 4.36 -9.77
N ASP A 51 10.95 3.07 -9.76
CA ASP A 51 11.93 2.06 -9.32
C ASP A 51 13.11 2.06 -10.32
N PRO A 52 14.32 2.45 -9.89
CA PRO A 52 15.49 2.43 -10.76
C PRO A 52 15.93 1.01 -11.15
N GLN A 53 15.37 -0.03 -10.53
CA GLN A 53 15.63 -1.43 -10.83
C GLN A 53 14.58 -2.09 -11.73
N SER A 54 13.61 -1.32 -12.23
CA SER A 54 12.62 -1.83 -13.19
C SER A 54 13.34 -2.21 -14.49
N THR A 55 13.67 -3.50 -14.63
CA THR A 55 14.21 -4.09 -15.86
C THR A 55 13.06 -4.70 -16.67
N ASN A 56 13.27 -4.91 -17.97
CA ASN A 56 12.27 -5.54 -18.85
C ASN A 56 11.89 -6.99 -18.45
N GLU A 57 12.57 -7.56 -17.47
CA GLU A 57 12.31 -8.91 -16.95
C GLU A 57 11.48 -8.92 -15.66
N THR A 58 11.25 -7.76 -15.05
CA THR A 58 10.39 -7.63 -13.87
C THR A 58 9.04 -7.05 -14.27
N PRO A 59 7.94 -7.47 -13.61
CA PRO A 59 6.64 -6.82 -13.79
C PRO A 59 6.77 -5.31 -13.66
N THR A 60 6.10 -4.56 -14.51
CA THR A 60 6.09 -3.10 -14.41
C THR A 60 5.60 -2.72 -13.03
N HIS A 61 6.43 -2.01 -12.28
CA HIS A 61 6.16 -1.59 -10.93
C HIS A 61 6.10 -0.07 -10.86
N SER A 62 4.99 0.45 -10.37
CA SER A 62 4.81 1.87 -10.09
C SER A 62 4.51 2.06 -8.62
N ARG A 63 5.20 2.98 -7.98
CA ARG A 63 4.99 3.33 -6.59
C ARG A 63 4.68 4.81 -6.46
N PHE A 64 3.61 5.11 -5.73
CA PHE A 64 3.19 6.46 -5.38
C PHE A 64 3.15 6.58 -3.86
N ASN A 65 3.69 7.65 -3.32
CA ASN A 65 3.67 7.85 -1.88
C ASN A 65 3.46 9.31 -1.49
N ASP A 66 3.01 9.46 -0.25
CA ASP A 66 2.94 10.72 0.46
C ASP A 66 3.11 10.44 1.95
N PHE A 67 4.02 11.18 2.60
CA PHE A 67 4.26 11.08 4.04
C PHE A 67 4.21 12.47 4.64
N GLU A 68 3.28 12.67 5.56
CA GLU A 68 3.10 13.93 6.27
C GLU A 68 3.06 13.73 7.78
N GLY A 69 4.11 14.16 8.46
CA GLY A 69 4.17 14.16 9.92
C GLY A 69 4.00 12.78 10.55
N SER A 70 2.79 12.49 11.04
CA SER A 70 2.50 11.29 11.84
C SER A 70 1.98 10.11 11.03
N TYR A 71 1.69 10.28 9.76
CA TYR A 71 1.14 9.23 8.90
C TYR A 71 1.60 9.38 7.45
N GLY A 72 1.33 8.34 6.66
CA GLY A 72 1.65 8.33 5.24
C GLY A 72 0.86 7.29 4.47
N PHE A 73 0.88 7.44 3.15
CA PHE A 73 0.22 6.55 2.20
C PHE A 73 1.21 6.05 1.18
N VAL A 74 1.05 4.78 0.80
CA VAL A 74 1.80 4.17 -0.29
C VAL A 74 0.83 3.40 -1.16
N ILE A 75 0.91 3.63 -2.46
CA ILE A 75 0.21 2.83 -3.46
C ILE A 75 1.27 2.16 -4.31
N GLU A 76 1.19 0.85 -4.46
CA GLU A 76 2.04 0.07 -5.35
C GLU A 76 1.18 -0.65 -6.38
N TYR A 77 1.64 -0.66 -7.61
CA TYR A 77 0.95 -1.26 -8.72
C TYR A 77 1.94 -2.08 -9.56
N PHE A 78 1.57 -3.32 -9.79
CA PHE A 78 2.36 -4.30 -10.54
C PHE A 78 1.53 -4.80 -11.73
N GLU A 79 2.11 -4.74 -12.91
CA GLU A 79 1.52 -5.24 -14.15
C GLU A 79 2.19 -6.55 -14.58
N ASP A 80 1.52 -7.25 -15.50
CA ASP A 80 2.02 -8.46 -16.14
C ASP A 80 2.44 -9.58 -15.15
N VAL A 81 1.74 -9.65 -14.01
CA VAL A 81 1.97 -10.71 -13.02
C VAL A 81 1.27 -11.99 -13.46
N THR A 82 1.97 -13.11 -13.37
CA THR A 82 1.35 -14.42 -13.62
C THR A 82 0.67 -14.91 -12.36
N ILE A 83 -0.67 -14.90 -12.36
CA ILE A 83 -1.49 -15.28 -11.22
C ILE A 83 -2.37 -16.46 -11.62
N SER A 84 -1.97 -17.67 -11.23
CA SER A 84 -2.74 -18.90 -11.49
C SER A 84 -3.74 -19.22 -10.39
N ASP A 85 -3.49 -18.76 -9.17
CA ASP A 85 -4.32 -18.97 -7.98
C ASP A 85 -4.25 -17.69 -7.14
N PRO A 86 -5.29 -16.83 -7.20
CA PRO A 86 -5.29 -15.55 -6.49
C PRO A 86 -5.08 -15.68 -4.99
N GLU A 87 -5.69 -16.69 -4.33
CA GLU A 87 -5.55 -16.85 -2.88
C GLU A 87 -4.11 -17.19 -2.48
N LYS A 88 -3.48 -18.14 -3.17
CA LYS A 88 -2.07 -18.49 -2.93
C LYS A 88 -1.13 -17.33 -3.24
N TYR A 89 -1.45 -16.56 -4.28
CA TYR A 89 -0.67 -15.38 -4.62
C TYR A 89 -0.74 -14.33 -3.52
N LEU A 90 -1.94 -14.05 -3.00
CA LEU A 90 -2.16 -13.13 -1.91
C LEU A 90 -1.49 -13.58 -0.60
N ASP A 91 -1.52 -14.90 -0.29
CA ASP A 91 -0.80 -15.47 0.85
C ASP A 91 0.71 -15.28 0.72
N ALA A 92 1.27 -15.57 -0.46
CA ALA A 92 2.70 -15.40 -0.72
C ALA A 92 3.11 -13.91 -0.66
N THR A 93 2.25 -13.01 -1.13
CA THR A 93 2.46 -11.56 -1.05
C THR A 93 2.49 -11.10 0.40
N ARG A 94 1.52 -11.50 1.23
CA ARG A 94 1.52 -11.23 2.68
C ARG A 94 2.83 -11.68 3.32
N ASP A 95 3.22 -12.93 3.11
CA ASP A 95 4.44 -13.49 3.71
C ASP A 95 5.69 -12.75 3.24
N GLY A 96 5.72 -12.36 1.97
CA GLY A 96 6.79 -11.54 1.39
C GLY A 96 6.89 -10.17 2.06
N ILE A 97 5.76 -9.49 2.23
CA ILE A 97 5.68 -8.17 2.88
C ILE A 97 6.17 -8.27 4.33
N VAL A 98 5.61 -9.18 5.12
CA VAL A 98 5.98 -9.38 6.53
C VAL A 98 7.47 -9.64 6.67
N LYS A 99 8.03 -10.49 5.82
CA LYS A 99 9.46 -10.82 5.83
C LYS A 99 10.33 -9.64 5.42
N ALA A 100 9.97 -8.91 4.37
CA ALA A 100 10.77 -7.81 3.85
C ALA A 100 10.83 -6.63 4.84
N ILE A 101 9.70 -6.31 5.45
CA ILE A 101 9.59 -5.17 6.40
C ILE A 101 10.09 -5.57 7.80
N LYS A 102 10.24 -6.88 8.09
CA LYS A 102 10.55 -7.41 9.43
C LYS A 102 9.51 -6.95 10.48
N GLY A 103 8.27 -6.76 10.02
CA GLY A 103 7.15 -6.37 10.87
C GLY A 103 6.53 -7.56 11.60
N THR A 104 5.77 -7.27 12.63
CA THR A 104 4.93 -8.26 13.31
C THR A 104 3.51 -8.16 12.77
N LEU A 105 2.98 -9.25 12.21
CA LEU A 105 1.59 -9.33 11.77
C LEU A 105 0.66 -9.26 13.00
N VAL A 106 -0.20 -8.25 13.03
CA VAL A 106 -1.14 -8.00 14.14
C VAL A 106 -2.56 -8.45 13.79
N GLY A 107 -2.91 -8.38 12.51
CA GLY A 107 -4.22 -8.79 12.02
C GLY A 107 -4.20 -9.09 10.53
N GLU A 108 -5.16 -9.94 10.10
CA GLU A 108 -5.35 -10.32 8.70
C GLU A 108 -6.83 -10.56 8.44
N ASN A 109 -7.31 -10.10 7.28
CA ASN A 109 -8.65 -10.36 6.78
C ASN A 109 -8.63 -10.66 5.28
N LYS A 110 -9.46 -11.59 4.84
CA LYS A 110 -9.78 -11.76 3.41
C LYS A 110 -10.76 -10.69 3.00
N LEU A 111 -10.55 -10.14 1.81
CA LEU A 111 -11.39 -9.12 1.22
C LEU A 111 -11.89 -9.56 -0.16
N SER A 112 -13.01 -8.99 -0.56
CA SER A 112 -13.46 -8.98 -1.95
C SER A 112 -13.99 -7.59 -2.28
N LEU A 113 -13.61 -7.06 -3.42
CA LEU A 113 -14.10 -5.79 -3.93
C LEU A 113 -14.43 -5.95 -5.42
N ASP A 114 -15.69 -5.75 -5.78
CA ASP A 114 -16.19 -5.86 -7.16
C ASP A 114 -15.84 -7.21 -7.83
N GLY A 115 -15.83 -8.31 -7.05
CA GLY A 115 -15.46 -9.65 -7.51
C GLY A 115 -13.97 -9.96 -7.49
N HIS A 116 -13.11 -8.99 -7.26
CA HIS A 116 -11.66 -9.18 -7.15
C HIS A 116 -11.27 -9.70 -5.77
N HIS A 117 -10.37 -10.70 -5.75
CA HIS A 117 -9.81 -11.23 -4.52
C HIS A 117 -8.85 -10.22 -3.88
N GLY A 118 -8.92 -10.08 -2.58
CA GLY A 118 -8.05 -9.19 -1.82
C GLY A 118 -7.70 -9.70 -0.44
N ARG A 119 -6.72 -9.04 0.16
CA ARG A 119 -6.26 -9.29 1.52
C ARG A 119 -5.99 -7.98 2.23
N GLU A 120 -6.37 -7.90 3.49
CA GLU A 120 -5.93 -6.83 4.38
C GLU A 120 -5.01 -7.41 5.43
N ILE A 121 -3.89 -6.74 5.68
CA ILE A 121 -3.00 -7.03 6.79
C ILE A 121 -2.77 -5.78 7.62
N THR A 122 -2.63 -5.97 8.93
CA THR A 122 -2.17 -4.94 9.85
C THR A 122 -0.87 -5.40 10.48
N MET A 123 0.14 -4.55 10.47
CA MET A 123 1.46 -4.85 11.01
C MET A 123 1.88 -3.78 12.02
N SER A 124 2.68 -4.21 13.00
CA SER A 124 3.48 -3.34 13.85
C SER A 124 4.93 -3.42 13.39
N ILE A 125 5.57 -2.28 13.18
CA ILE A 125 6.91 -2.17 12.62
C ILE A 125 7.74 -1.32 13.57
N THR A 126 8.92 -1.81 13.96
CA THR A 126 9.90 -1.01 14.69
C THR A 126 10.92 -0.49 13.68
N THR A 127 11.01 0.82 13.57
CA THR A 127 11.95 1.50 12.67
C THR A 127 13.38 1.43 13.20
N GLU A 128 14.38 1.72 12.38
CA GLU A 128 15.80 1.68 12.77
C GLU A 128 16.13 2.58 13.96
N ASN A 129 15.41 3.71 14.09
CA ASN A 129 15.56 4.63 15.22
C ASN A 129 14.74 4.24 16.45
N GLY A 130 14.12 3.04 16.45
CA GLY A 130 13.34 2.50 17.58
C GLY A 130 11.91 3.01 17.68
N ALA A 131 11.44 3.86 16.76
CA ALA A 131 10.05 4.29 16.74
C ALA A 131 9.14 3.12 16.31
N VAL A 132 7.93 3.07 16.87
CA VAL A 132 6.93 2.08 16.48
C VAL A 132 5.91 2.76 15.57
N VAL A 133 5.69 2.16 14.41
CA VAL A 133 4.63 2.53 13.48
C VAL A 133 3.71 1.34 13.23
N PHE A 134 2.48 1.63 12.87
CA PHE A 134 1.54 0.65 12.37
C PHE A 134 1.34 0.83 10.87
N SER A 135 1.11 -0.26 10.18
CA SER A 135 0.73 -0.27 8.77
C SER A 135 -0.53 -1.10 8.61
N ARG A 136 -1.50 -0.58 7.88
CA ARG A 136 -2.64 -1.32 7.35
C ARG A 136 -2.52 -1.32 5.84
N THR A 137 -2.44 -2.49 5.25
CA THR A 137 -2.25 -2.66 3.81
C THR A 137 -3.37 -3.53 3.26
N ARG A 138 -4.05 -3.03 2.22
CA ARG A 138 -4.95 -3.82 1.39
C ARG A 138 -4.29 -4.06 0.05
N PHE A 139 -4.31 -5.30 -0.41
CA PHE A 139 -3.84 -5.66 -1.74
C PHE A 139 -4.87 -6.52 -2.45
N TYR A 140 -5.00 -6.30 -3.75
CA TYR A 140 -6.00 -6.92 -4.61
C TYR A 140 -5.35 -7.45 -5.88
N VAL A 141 -5.96 -8.51 -6.41
CA VAL A 141 -5.62 -9.10 -7.70
C VAL A 141 -6.74 -8.77 -8.68
N ALA A 142 -6.39 -8.17 -9.81
CA ALA A 142 -7.31 -7.86 -10.91
C ALA A 142 -6.66 -8.31 -12.23
N GLY A 143 -7.14 -9.42 -12.80
CA GLY A 143 -6.55 -10.02 -13.99
C GLY A 143 -5.08 -10.36 -13.81
N THR A 144 -4.22 -9.77 -14.65
CA THR A 144 -2.75 -9.89 -14.59
C THR A 144 -2.10 -8.77 -13.79
N SER A 145 -2.86 -8.03 -13.00
CA SER A 145 -2.37 -6.93 -12.20
C SER A 145 -2.54 -7.20 -10.71
N MET A 146 -1.62 -6.69 -9.91
CA MET A 146 -1.73 -6.63 -8.46
C MET A 146 -1.47 -5.20 -8.00
N PHE A 147 -2.26 -4.71 -7.08
CA PHE A 147 -2.02 -3.41 -6.46
C PHE A 147 -2.20 -3.48 -4.96
N SER A 148 -1.40 -2.71 -4.27
CA SER A 148 -1.46 -2.57 -2.82
C SER A 148 -1.64 -1.11 -2.41
N LEU A 149 -2.44 -0.93 -1.38
CA LEU A 149 -2.75 0.35 -0.77
C LEU A 149 -2.33 0.25 0.69
N SER A 150 -1.37 1.07 1.10
CA SER A 150 -0.89 1.07 2.47
C SER A 150 -1.16 2.42 3.13
N TYR A 151 -1.68 2.38 4.33
CA TYR A 151 -1.75 3.48 5.25
C TYR A 151 -0.84 3.17 6.44
N VAL A 152 0.09 4.07 6.73
CA VAL A 152 1.09 3.93 7.80
C VAL A 152 0.90 5.08 8.78
N TRP A 153 0.93 4.81 10.07
CA TRP A 153 0.81 5.84 11.10
C TRP A 153 1.69 5.52 12.32
N ARG A 154 2.08 6.57 13.03
CA ARG A 154 2.86 6.44 14.25
C ARG A 154 2.00 5.93 15.40
N LYS A 155 2.60 5.16 16.31
CA LYS A 155 1.93 4.62 17.49
C LYS A 155 1.33 5.70 18.41
N ASP A 156 1.93 6.89 18.43
CA ASP A 156 1.49 8.02 19.26
C ASP A 156 0.36 8.85 18.63
N MET A 157 -0.06 8.53 17.42
CA MET A 157 -1.23 9.14 16.79
C MET A 157 -2.51 8.69 17.49
N ASP A 158 -3.48 9.60 17.61
CA ASP A 158 -4.81 9.26 18.14
C ASP A 158 -5.46 8.14 17.31
N THR A 159 -5.90 7.09 18.01
CA THR A 159 -6.41 5.87 17.37
C THR A 159 -7.68 6.13 16.56
N ALA A 160 -8.58 7.00 17.05
CA ALA A 160 -9.82 7.31 16.34
C ALA A 160 -9.53 8.14 15.07
N GLN A 161 -8.59 9.07 15.15
CA GLN A 161 -8.14 9.84 14.00
C GLN A 161 -7.47 8.94 12.96
N ALA A 162 -6.55 8.05 13.39
CA ALA A 162 -5.90 7.10 12.51
C ALA A 162 -6.92 6.20 11.77
N ALA A 163 -7.92 5.69 12.50
CA ALA A 163 -8.98 4.87 11.93
C ALA A 163 -9.80 5.66 10.90
N LYS A 164 -10.21 6.89 11.21
CA LYS A 164 -11.01 7.75 10.31
C LYS A 164 -10.27 8.04 8.99
N ILE A 165 -8.98 8.37 9.07
CA ILE A 165 -8.15 8.64 7.89
C ILE A 165 -8.00 7.38 7.04
N GLY A 166 -7.64 6.25 7.65
CA GLY A 166 -7.49 4.98 6.96
C GLY A 166 -8.79 4.52 6.29
N GLU A 167 -9.94 4.64 6.98
CA GLU A 167 -11.23 4.28 6.40
C GLU A 167 -11.60 5.15 5.19
N LYS A 168 -11.36 6.47 5.26
CA LYS A 168 -11.60 7.37 4.13
C LYS A 168 -10.76 6.98 2.91
N PHE A 169 -9.48 6.63 3.12
CA PHE A 169 -8.58 6.17 2.07
C PHE A 169 -9.07 4.88 1.44
N PHE A 170 -9.27 3.85 2.25
CA PHE A 170 -9.61 2.51 1.75
C PHE A 170 -11.03 2.41 1.18
N SER A 171 -12.01 3.11 1.77
CA SER A 171 -13.40 3.06 1.29
C SER A 171 -13.63 3.83 -0.01
N SER A 172 -12.70 4.69 -0.38
CA SER A 172 -12.78 5.45 -1.63
C SER A 172 -12.30 4.66 -2.85
N LEU A 173 -11.68 3.50 -2.66
CA LEU A 173 -11.18 2.66 -3.74
C LEU A 173 -12.32 2.16 -4.63
N LYS A 174 -12.15 2.36 -5.93
CA LYS A 174 -13.01 1.79 -6.98
C LYS A 174 -12.13 1.13 -8.02
N ILE A 175 -12.36 -0.14 -8.28
CA ILE A 175 -11.68 -0.89 -9.34
C ILE A 175 -12.53 -0.80 -10.60
N LYS A 176 -11.90 -0.54 -11.73
CA LYS A 176 -12.60 -0.56 -13.03
C LYS A 176 -13.00 -2.01 -13.34
N PRO A 177 -14.25 -2.28 -13.73
CA PRO A 177 -14.64 -3.61 -14.20
C PRO A 177 -13.73 -4.04 -15.35
N GLU A 178 -13.33 -5.32 -15.38
CA GLU A 178 -12.66 -5.87 -16.56
C GLU A 178 -13.60 -5.76 -17.76
N GLU A 179 -13.14 -5.14 -18.84
CA GLU A 179 -13.85 -5.20 -20.12
C GLU A 179 -13.74 -6.62 -20.63
N LEU A 180 -14.87 -7.36 -20.65
CA LEU A 180 -14.99 -8.72 -21.15
C LEU A 180 -14.80 -8.77 -22.69
#